data_be9f09c4472f594f2fc2b3f46511cbcb
#
_entry.id   be9f09c4472f594f2fc2b3f46511cbcb
#
_cell.length_a   1.000
_cell.length_b   1.000
_cell.length_c   1.000
_cell.angle_alpha   90.00
_cell.angle_beta   90.00
_cell.angle_gamma   90.00
#
_symmetry.space_group_name_H-M   'P 1'
#
loop_
_entity.id
_entity.type
_entity.pdbx_description
1 polymer ?
#
loop_
_entity_poly.entity_id
_entity_poly.type
_entity_poly.pdbx_seq_one_letter_code
_entity_poly.pdbx_strand_id
1 'polypeptide(L)'
;MWTSYDDYIDALKAIAEPTRFRLIRLCAQGELTVSELTRIVGQSQPRVSRHLKLLQDAGVLESFREQHWVFYRVTQDMHCQKLVSELLEQLPADGDLMVLDQARLNELRGARAKLSEEFVETEVPDWLRLHEYHGDELRFSGAVKDALSPQPVGHLLDIATGTGRMLKIAGPLADSGVGIDLSKKMVMVARNALAEADLPHLTVRQEDMYQMRFPARHFDTVTIDQVLYFAADPDALIKEATRVLKPHGRLLVVAFTEAAQAKSPPPVGIVISDIRRWLEEAGLTVTATDVLPGDVLDISLLVSEKNKERA
;
A
#
# COMPACT_ATOMS: atom_id res chain seq x y z
N MET A 1 18.32 9.96 -4.16
CA MET A 1 17.75 11.30 -4.49
C MET A 1 18.71 11.99 -5.43
N TRP A 2 18.27 12.36 -6.63
CA TRP A 2 19.10 13.01 -7.63
C TRP A 2 19.25 14.50 -7.25
N THR A 3 20.42 14.88 -6.79
CA THR A 3 20.69 16.23 -6.25
C THR A 3 21.66 17.03 -7.10
N SER A 4 22.33 16.37 -8.07
CA SER A 4 23.34 17.00 -8.92
C SER A 4 23.08 16.72 -10.41
N TYR A 5 23.72 17.54 -11.26
CA TYR A 5 23.74 17.31 -12.73
C TYR A 5 24.33 15.93 -13.07
N ASP A 6 25.37 15.52 -12.36
CA ASP A 6 26.05 14.26 -12.63
C ASP A 6 25.14 13.06 -12.27
N ASP A 7 24.38 13.12 -11.18
CA ASP A 7 23.39 12.10 -10.83
C ASP A 7 22.38 11.91 -11.98
N TYR A 8 21.90 13.03 -12.54
CA TYR A 8 20.92 13.00 -13.63
C TYR A 8 21.50 12.40 -14.91
N ILE A 9 22.73 12.74 -15.27
CA ILE A 9 23.43 12.19 -16.42
C ILE A 9 23.71 10.69 -16.23
N ASP A 10 24.08 10.26 -15.04
CA ASP A 10 24.35 8.86 -14.76
C ASP A 10 23.06 8.02 -14.79
N ALA A 11 21.94 8.57 -14.33
CA ALA A 11 20.62 7.94 -14.50
C ALA A 11 20.24 7.78 -15.96
N LEU A 12 20.38 8.82 -16.80
CA LEU A 12 20.10 8.74 -18.23
C LEU A 12 20.99 7.71 -18.93
N LYS A 13 22.29 7.65 -18.62
CA LYS A 13 23.20 6.62 -19.14
C LYS A 13 22.80 5.22 -18.68
N ALA A 14 22.34 5.09 -17.42
CA ALA A 14 21.85 3.82 -16.92
C ALA A 14 20.57 3.37 -17.64
N ILE A 15 19.66 4.26 -17.94
CA ILE A 15 18.42 3.98 -18.67
C ILE A 15 18.69 3.57 -20.12
N ALA A 16 19.62 4.25 -20.80
CA ALA A 16 19.85 4.14 -22.25
C ALA A 16 20.55 2.83 -22.67
N GLU A 17 19.94 1.67 -22.34
CA GLU A 17 20.34 0.33 -22.81
C GLU A 17 19.10 -0.56 -22.91
N PRO A 18 18.95 -1.34 -24.00
CA PRO A 18 17.71 -2.06 -24.28
C PRO A 18 17.20 -2.97 -23.16
N THR A 19 18.08 -3.75 -22.53
CA THR A 19 17.66 -4.66 -21.43
C THR A 19 17.27 -3.87 -20.18
N ARG A 20 18.03 -2.83 -19.84
CA ARG A 20 17.74 -2.00 -18.68
C ARG A 20 16.43 -1.26 -18.85
N PHE A 21 16.15 -0.76 -20.06
CA PHE A 21 14.88 -0.11 -20.37
C PHE A 21 13.68 -1.06 -20.21
N ARG A 22 13.79 -2.31 -20.68
CA ARG A 22 12.78 -3.37 -20.47
C ARG A 22 12.56 -3.63 -18.97
N LEU A 23 13.63 -3.71 -18.19
CA LEU A 23 13.54 -3.92 -16.74
C LEU A 23 12.83 -2.75 -16.03
N ILE A 24 13.14 -1.50 -16.41
CA ILE A 24 12.47 -0.30 -15.88
C ILE A 24 10.98 -0.36 -16.19
N ARG A 25 10.59 -0.64 -17.44
CA ARG A 25 9.19 -0.75 -17.87
C ARG A 25 8.43 -1.80 -17.08
N LEU A 26 9.05 -2.93 -16.78
CA LEU A 26 8.44 -3.98 -15.94
C LEU A 26 8.30 -3.54 -14.49
N CYS A 27 9.36 -2.95 -13.92
CA CYS A 27 9.37 -2.46 -12.54
C CYS A 27 8.46 -1.22 -12.33
N ALA A 28 8.15 -0.46 -13.38
CA ALA A 28 7.18 0.62 -13.33
C ALA A 28 5.74 0.13 -13.20
N GLN A 29 5.47 -1.13 -13.54
CA GLN A 29 4.15 -1.74 -13.45
C GLN A 29 3.93 -2.52 -12.14
N GLY A 30 4.89 -2.48 -11.20
CA GLY A 30 4.79 -3.12 -9.90
C GLY A 30 6.09 -3.79 -9.44
N GLU A 31 6.03 -4.39 -8.28
CA GLU A 31 7.17 -5.02 -7.62
C GLU A 31 7.42 -6.43 -8.18
N LEU A 32 8.64 -6.66 -8.65
CA LEU A 32 9.04 -7.93 -9.25
C LEU A 32 10.36 -8.44 -8.65
N THR A 33 10.44 -9.74 -8.44
CA THR A 33 11.67 -10.37 -7.99
C THR A 33 12.68 -10.55 -9.12
N VAL A 34 13.96 -10.74 -8.77
CA VAL A 34 15.01 -11.08 -9.77
C VAL A 34 14.63 -12.29 -10.62
N SER A 35 14.06 -13.31 -9.98
CA SER A 35 13.67 -14.56 -10.68
C SER A 35 12.55 -14.31 -11.69
N GLU A 36 11.56 -13.50 -11.33
CA GLU A 36 10.46 -13.11 -12.23
C GLU A 36 10.97 -12.25 -13.37
N LEU A 37 11.77 -11.22 -13.09
CA LEU A 37 12.39 -10.39 -14.11
C LEU A 37 13.24 -11.21 -15.08
N THR A 38 14.01 -12.16 -14.56
CA THR A 38 14.82 -13.12 -15.36
C THR A 38 13.93 -13.94 -16.31
N ARG A 39 12.83 -14.48 -15.78
CA ARG A 39 11.86 -15.26 -16.57
C ARG A 39 11.19 -14.40 -17.65
N ILE A 40 10.76 -13.18 -17.30
CA ILE A 40 10.06 -12.29 -18.23
C ILE A 40 10.99 -11.85 -19.37
N VAL A 41 12.18 -11.32 -19.06
CA VAL A 41 13.09 -10.81 -20.11
C VAL A 41 13.79 -11.91 -20.89
N GLY A 42 13.76 -13.17 -20.40
CA GLY A 42 14.34 -14.33 -21.07
C GLY A 42 15.88 -14.32 -21.10
N GLN A 43 16.52 -13.77 -20.08
CA GLN A 43 17.99 -13.71 -19.98
C GLN A 43 18.49 -14.46 -18.72
N SER A 44 19.79 -14.71 -18.65
CA SER A 44 20.39 -15.38 -17.46
C SER A 44 20.33 -14.48 -16.22
N GLN A 45 20.11 -15.09 -15.05
CA GLN A 45 20.02 -14.36 -13.79
C GLN A 45 21.25 -13.50 -13.48
N PRO A 46 22.50 -13.93 -13.72
CA PRO A 46 23.68 -13.07 -13.51
C PRO A 46 23.66 -11.81 -14.36
N ARG A 47 23.19 -11.91 -15.62
CA ARG A 47 23.07 -10.76 -16.51
C ARG A 47 21.99 -9.79 -16.04
N VAL A 48 20.81 -10.28 -15.69
CA VAL A 48 19.70 -9.48 -15.14
C VAL A 48 20.14 -8.81 -13.85
N SER A 49 20.74 -9.54 -12.91
CA SER A 49 21.23 -8.98 -11.64
C SER A 49 22.24 -7.85 -11.84
N ARG A 50 23.14 -7.97 -12.85
CA ARG A 50 24.07 -6.90 -13.18
C ARG A 50 23.37 -5.64 -13.69
N HIS A 51 22.37 -5.79 -14.56
CA HIS A 51 21.60 -4.67 -15.07
C HIS A 51 20.78 -4.00 -13.95
N LEU A 52 20.15 -4.80 -13.09
CA LEU A 52 19.41 -4.30 -11.92
C LEU A 52 20.31 -3.51 -10.97
N LYS A 53 21.52 -4.00 -10.71
CA LYS A 53 22.49 -3.29 -9.90
C LYS A 53 22.86 -1.94 -10.50
N LEU A 54 23.14 -1.86 -11.79
CA LEU A 54 23.46 -0.58 -12.45
C LEU A 54 22.32 0.42 -12.37
N LEU A 55 21.07 -0.02 -12.50
CA LEU A 55 19.89 0.82 -12.33
C LEU A 55 19.70 1.27 -10.89
N GLN A 56 20.00 0.41 -9.92
CA GLN A 56 19.95 0.72 -8.50
C GLN A 56 21.06 1.71 -8.10
N ASP A 57 22.29 1.49 -8.56
CA ASP A 57 23.43 2.38 -8.29
C ASP A 57 23.18 3.80 -8.86
N ALA A 58 22.43 3.90 -9.97
CA ALA A 58 22.01 5.16 -10.59
C ALA A 58 20.72 5.75 -9.97
N GLY A 59 20.15 5.14 -8.93
CA GLY A 59 18.94 5.60 -8.26
C GLY A 59 17.65 5.52 -9.10
N VAL A 60 17.64 4.77 -10.20
CA VAL A 60 16.45 4.57 -11.04
C VAL A 60 15.53 3.51 -10.47
N LEU A 61 16.11 2.40 -10.00
CA LEU A 61 15.39 1.36 -9.28
C LEU A 61 15.82 1.34 -7.82
N GLU A 62 14.93 0.91 -6.96
CA GLU A 62 15.23 0.53 -5.60
C GLU A 62 14.92 -0.94 -5.37
N SER A 63 15.63 -1.54 -4.42
CA SER A 63 15.36 -2.91 -4.01
C SER A 63 15.07 -2.99 -2.53
N PHE A 64 14.21 -3.91 -2.16
CA PHE A 64 13.96 -4.27 -0.77
C PHE A 64 13.90 -5.78 -0.62
N ARG A 65 14.27 -6.25 0.56
CA ARG A 65 14.30 -7.67 0.86
C ARG A 65 13.11 -8.07 1.72
N GLU A 66 12.40 -9.10 1.26
CA GLU A 66 11.41 -9.81 2.06
C GLU A 66 11.86 -11.27 2.21
N GLN A 67 12.32 -11.63 3.41
CA GLN A 67 12.90 -12.94 3.71
C GLN A 67 14.01 -13.37 2.74
N HIS A 68 13.72 -14.31 1.82
CA HIS A 68 14.67 -14.84 0.83
C HIS A 68 14.55 -14.16 -0.54
N TRP A 69 13.55 -13.30 -0.73
CA TRP A 69 13.26 -12.64 -2.00
C TRP A 69 13.78 -11.20 -2.00
N VAL A 70 14.35 -10.78 -3.12
CA VAL A 70 14.71 -9.40 -3.38
C VAL A 70 13.78 -8.89 -4.48
N PHE A 71 12.98 -7.89 -4.13
CA PHE A 71 12.07 -7.20 -5.03
C PHE A 71 12.72 -5.94 -5.57
N TYR A 72 12.37 -5.59 -6.80
CA TYR A 72 12.78 -4.36 -7.48
C TYR A 72 11.55 -3.59 -7.94
N ARG A 73 11.62 -2.27 -7.86
CA ARG A 73 10.64 -1.31 -8.38
C ARG A 73 11.32 -0.01 -8.78
N VAL A 74 10.62 0.85 -9.50
CA VAL A 74 11.07 2.24 -9.71
C VAL A 74 11.15 2.93 -8.35
N THR A 75 12.22 3.70 -8.13
CA THR A 75 12.41 4.44 -6.87
C THR A 75 11.22 5.36 -6.59
N GLN A 76 10.94 5.60 -5.30
CA GLN A 76 9.89 6.54 -4.89
C GLN A 76 10.32 8.02 -4.98
N ASP A 77 11.53 8.32 -5.48
CA ASP A 77 11.94 9.68 -5.78
C ASP A 77 11.05 10.27 -6.89
N MET A 78 10.37 11.35 -6.57
CA MET A 78 9.37 12.00 -7.44
C MET A 78 9.95 12.46 -8.78
N HIS A 79 11.21 12.92 -8.81
CA HIS A 79 11.86 13.34 -10.05
C HIS A 79 12.16 12.16 -10.96
N CYS A 80 12.58 11.03 -10.36
CA CYS A 80 12.83 9.81 -11.10
C CYS A 80 11.53 9.21 -11.63
N GLN A 81 10.47 9.14 -10.82
CA GLN A 81 9.17 8.65 -11.25
C GLN A 81 8.64 9.45 -12.45
N LYS A 82 8.71 10.78 -12.37
CA LYS A 82 8.28 11.66 -13.47
C LYS A 82 9.09 11.41 -14.74
N LEU A 83 10.42 11.33 -14.64
CA LEU A 83 11.26 11.04 -15.80
C LEU A 83 10.93 9.67 -16.42
N VAL A 84 10.80 8.64 -15.60
CA VAL A 84 10.46 7.28 -16.06
C VAL A 84 9.09 7.27 -16.73
N SER A 85 8.08 7.89 -16.14
CA SER A 85 6.73 8.00 -16.72
C SER A 85 6.76 8.66 -18.09
N GLU A 86 7.38 9.84 -18.21
CA GLU A 86 7.50 10.58 -19.45
C GLU A 86 8.24 9.75 -20.54
N LEU A 87 9.31 9.04 -20.16
CA LEU A 87 10.03 8.17 -21.10
C LEU A 87 9.19 6.99 -21.58
N LEU A 88 8.39 6.39 -20.68
CA LEU A 88 7.53 5.25 -21.03
C LEU A 88 6.34 5.66 -21.91
N GLU A 89 5.78 6.85 -21.69
CA GLU A 89 4.68 7.41 -22.50
C GLU A 89 5.10 7.71 -23.96
N GLN A 90 6.37 8.06 -24.19
CA GLN A 90 6.90 8.35 -25.52
C GLN A 90 7.25 7.10 -26.34
N LEU A 91 7.19 5.92 -25.74
CA LEU A 91 7.60 4.70 -26.42
C LEU A 91 6.56 4.21 -27.43
N PRO A 92 7.01 3.83 -28.64
CA PRO A 92 6.16 3.07 -29.55
C PRO A 92 5.75 1.73 -28.90
N ALA A 93 4.48 1.37 -29.05
CA ALA A 93 3.93 0.14 -28.46
C ALA A 93 4.30 -1.15 -29.22
N ASP A 94 5.04 -1.07 -30.32
CA ASP A 94 5.18 -2.08 -31.38
C ASP A 94 6.49 -2.90 -31.36
N GLY A 95 7.28 -2.79 -30.31
CA GLY A 95 8.51 -3.60 -30.21
C GLY A 95 8.22 -5.05 -29.82
N ASP A 96 8.54 -6.04 -30.69
CA ASP A 96 8.29 -7.48 -30.47
C ASP A 96 8.68 -7.99 -29.08
N LEU A 97 9.85 -7.56 -28.57
CA LEU A 97 10.32 -7.94 -27.23
C LEU A 97 9.47 -7.32 -26.12
N MET A 98 8.95 -6.12 -26.32
CA MET A 98 8.11 -5.45 -25.32
C MET A 98 6.73 -6.08 -25.24
N VAL A 99 6.18 -6.51 -26.38
CA VAL A 99 4.92 -7.27 -26.47
C VAL A 99 5.08 -8.62 -25.76
N LEU A 100 6.20 -9.31 -26.01
CA LEU A 100 6.49 -10.60 -25.36
C LEU A 100 6.68 -10.46 -23.84
N ASP A 101 7.38 -9.43 -23.39
CA ASP A 101 7.55 -9.14 -21.97
C ASP A 101 6.21 -8.86 -21.29
N GLN A 102 5.34 -8.08 -21.94
CA GLN A 102 4.02 -7.79 -21.41
C GLN A 102 3.15 -9.05 -21.32
N ALA A 103 3.18 -9.90 -22.32
CA ALA A 103 2.46 -11.18 -22.30
C ALA A 103 2.91 -12.07 -21.13
N ARG A 104 4.22 -12.17 -20.88
CA ARG A 104 4.79 -12.94 -19.77
C ARG A 104 4.48 -12.32 -18.41
N LEU A 105 4.47 -10.99 -18.32
CA LEU A 105 4.04 -10.29 -17.10
C LEU A 105 2.56 -10.56 -16.80
N ASN A 106 1.70 -10.51 -17.82
CA ASN A 106 0.28 -10.79 -17.67
C ASN A 106 0.02 -12.27 -17.27
N GLU A 107 0.78 -13.22 -17.82
CA GLU A 107 0.75 -14.63 -17.40
C GLU A 107 1.14 -14.78 -15.92
N LEU A 108 2.21 -14.09 -15.48
CA LEU A 108 2.63 -14.09 -14.09
C LEU A 108 1.56 -13.50 -13.18
N ARG A 109 0.96 -12.36 -13.56
CA ARG A 109 -0.14 -11.73 -12.82
C ARG A 109 -1.36 -12.65 -12.72
N GLY A 110 -1.74 -13.29 -13.82
CA GLY A 110 -2.85 -14.25 -13.83
C GLY A 110 -2.60 -15.48 -12.93
N ALA A 111 -1.36 -15.98 -12.88
CA ALA A 111 -1.00 -17.05 -11.95
C ALA A 111 -1.06 -16.60 -10.49
N ARG A 112 -0.60 -15.38 -10.17
CA ARG A 112 -0.71 -14.79 -8.83
C ARG A 112 -2.17 -14.55 -8.44
N ALA A 113 -3.01 -14.04 -9.36
CA ALA A 113 -4.42 -13.80 -9.13
C ALA A 113 -5.15 -15.10 -8.75
N LYS A 114 -4.93 -16.19 -9.51
CA LYS A 114 -5.53 -17.51 -9.18
C LYS A 114 -5.11 -18.01 -7.80
N LEU A 115 -3.83 -17.91 -7.44
CA LEU A 115 -3.37 -18.30 -6.11
C LEU A 115 -4.00 -17.41 -5.01
N SER A 116 -4.25 -16.12 -5.31
CA SER A 116 -4.90 -15.20 -4.38
C SER A 116 -6.37 -15.55 -4.19
N GLU A 117 -7.11 -15.83 -5.27
CA GLU A 117 -8.52 -16.26 -5.24
C GLU A 117 -8.67 -17.55 -4.45
N GLU A 118 -7.85 -18.58 -4.77
CA GLU A 118 -7.86 -19.86 -4.07
C GLU A 118 -7.57 -19.70 -2.57
N PHE A 119 -6.64 -18.82 -2.22
CA PHE A 119 -6.35 -18.51 -0.82
C PHE A 119 -7.53 -17.80 -0.13
N VAL A 120 -8.13 -16.80 -0.76
CA VAL A 120 -9.28 -16.09 -0.21
C VAL A 120 -10.46 -17.03 -0.01
N GLU A 121 -10.70 -17.95 -0.92
CA GLU A 121 -11.80 -18.93 -0.82
C GLU A 121 -11.57 -20.00 0.26
N THR A 122 -10.33 -20.45 0.46
CA THR A 122 -10.03 -21.64 1.28
C THR A 122 -9.48 -21.36 2.66
N GLU A 123 -8.68 -20.30 2.83
CA GLU A 123 -7.91 -20.06 4.04
C GLU A 123 -8.25 -18.74 4.75
N VAL A 124 -9.10 -17.92 4.14
CA VAL A 124 -9.49 -16.65 4.75
C VAL A 124 -10.37 -16.94 5.97
N PRO A 125 -9.96 -16.52 7.17
CA PRO A 125 -10.74 -16.73 8.38
C PRO A 125 -12.12 -16.09 8.29
N ASP A 126 -13.07 -16.61 9.07
CA ASP A 126 -14.47 -16.11 9.14
C ASP A 126 -14.57 -14.59 9.42
N TRP A 127 -13.52 -13.95 9.94
CA TRP A 127 -13.49 -12.51 10.14
C TRP A 127 -13.46 -11.69 8.84
N LEU A 128 -12.94 -12.23 7.73
CA LEU A 128 -13.08 -11.57 6.42
C LEU A 128 -14.51 -11.68 5.88
N ARG A 129 -15.29 -12.63 6.39
CA ARG A 129 -16.76 -12.67 6.15
C ARG A 129 -17.49 -11.53 6.86
N LEU A 130 -16.83 -10.85 7.82
CA LEU A 130 -17.36 -9.57 8.34
C LEU A 130 -17.52 -8.52 7.22
N HIS A 131 -16.84 -8.68 6.08
CA HIS A 131 -17.16 -7.90 4.88
C HIS A 131 -18.61 -8.07 4.39
N GLU A 132 -19.27 -9.20 4.68
CA GLU A 132 -20.69 -9.39 4.40
C GLU A 132 -21.56 -8.41 5.21
N TYR A 133 -21.07 -7.89 6.34
CA TYR A 133 -21.73 -6.86 7.15
C TYR A 133 -21.49 -5.43 6.66
N HIS A 134 -20.65 -5.21 5.62
CA HIS A 134 -20.36 -3.87 5.11
C HIS A 134 -21.50 -3.20 4.34
N GLY A 135 -22.56 -3.93 4.01
CA GLY A 135 -23.63 -3.38 3.19
C GLY A 135 -23.13 -2.90 1.83
N ASP A 136 -23.39 -1.65 1.48
CA ASP A 136 -23.04 -1.06 0.19
C ASP A 136 -21.57 -0.62 0.13
N GLU A 137 -20.74 -1.33 -0.63
CA GLU A 137 -19.32 -1.00 -0.86
C GLU A 137 -19.12 0.40 -1.48
N LEU A 138 -20.05 0.84 -2.32
CA LEU A 138 -20.01 2.19 -2.90
C LEU A 138 -20.20 3.25 -1.83
N ARG A 139 -21.13 3.03 -0.89
CA ARG A 139 -21.36 3.92 0.24
C ARG A 139 -20.14 3.99 1.17
N PHE A 140 -19.55 2.84 1.49
CA PHE A 140 -18.33 2.78 2.29
C PHE A 140 -17.17 3.52 1.61
N SER A 141 -16.91 3.21 0.33
CA SER A 141 -15.88 3.88 -0.45
C SER A 141 -16.10 5.40 -0.54
N GLY A 142 -17.36 5.84 -0.69
CA GLY A 142 -17.74 7.25 -0.65
C GLY A 142 -17.38 7.89 0.69
N ALA A 143 -17.80 7.29 1.80
CA ALA A 143 -17.53 7.81 3.14
C ALA A 143 -16.02 7.92 3.45
N VAL A 144 -15.22 6.92 3.05
CA VAL A 144 -13.75 6.98 3.19
C VAL A 144 -13.16 8.13 2.38
N LYS A 145 -13.59 8.30 1.12
CA LYS A 145 -13.12 9.41 0.28
C LYS A 145 -13.51 10.77 0.86
N ASP A 146 -14.74 10.90 1.34
CA ASP A 146 -15.23 12.14 1.97
C ASP A 146 -14.45 12.44 3.25
N ALA A 147 -14.15 11.43 4.08
CA ALA A 147 -13.33 11.58 5.29
C ALA A 147 -11.88 12.02 4.97
N LEU A 148 -11.35 11.62 3.81
CA LEU A 148 -10.00 11.96 3.38
C LEU A 148 -9.92 13.23 2.51
N SER A 149 -11.02 13.73 1.94
CA SER A 149 -11.05 14.85 0.99
C SER A 149 -10.70 16.23 1.56
N PRO A 150 -10.91 16.55 2.87
CA PRO A 150 -10.65 17.91 3.38
C PRO A 150 -9.19 18.36 3.28
N GLN A 151 -8.26 17.42 3.16
CA GLN A 151 -6.82 17.69 3.02
C GLN A 151 -6.19 16.72 2.02
N PRO A 152 -5.07 17.06 1.36
CA PRO A 152 -4.32 16.12 0.53
C PRO A 152 -3.95 14.86 1.30
N VAL A 153 -4.07 13.69 0.67
CA VAL A 153 -3.69 12.41 1.29
C VAL A 153 -2.17 12.29 1.42
N GLY A 154 -1.42 12.84 0.46
CA GLY A 154 0.02 12.86 0.46
C GLY A 154 0.64 11.46 0.44
N HIS A 155 1.60 11.21 1.33
CA HIS A 155 2.21 9.89 1.51
C HIS A 155 1.37 9.05 2.47
N LEU A 156 0.74 7.99 1.95
CA LEU A 156 -0.21 7.11 2.65
C LEU A 156 0.48 5.89 3.26
N LEU A 157 0.11 5.54 4.49
CA LEU A 157 0.36 4.23 5.07
C LEU A 157 -0.98 3.55 5.39
N ASP A 158 -1.16 2.32 4.94
CA ASP A 158 -2.30 1.47 5.32
C ASP A 158 -1.80 0.31 6.18
N ILE A 159 -2.21 0.29 7.44
CA ILE A 159 -1.73 -0.68 8.44
C ILE A 159 -2.66 -1.90 8.47
N ALA A 160 -2.07 -3.09 8.37
CA ALA A 160 -2.75 -4.37 8.22
C ALA A 160 -3.69 -4.35 7.00
N THR A 161 -3.10 -4.01 5.86
CA THR A 161 -3.81 -3.72 4.59
C THR A 161 -4.68 -4.87 4.07
N GLY A 162 -4.48 -6.10 4.57
CA GLY A 162 -5.22 -7.28 4.16
C GLY A 162 -5.18 -7.48 2.64
N THR A 163 -6.33 -7.45 2.01
CA THR A 163 -6.49 -7.58 0.54
C THR A 163 -6.18 -6.30 -0.24
N GLY A 164 -5.76 -5.22 0.43
CA GLY A 164 -5.49 -3.92 -0.21
C GLY A 164 -6.74 -3.07 -0.47
N ARG A 165 -7.85 -3.36 0.20
CA ARG A 165 -9.12 -2.64 0.02
C ARG A 165 -8.98 -1.15 0.25
N MET A 166 -8.42 -0.76 1.41
CA MET A 166 -8.24 0.65 1.76
C MET A 166 -7.28 1.35 0.79
N LEU A 167 -6.21 0.68 0.37
CA LEU A 167 -5.30 1.21 -0.64
C LEU A 167 -5.98 1.47 -1.99
N LYS A 168 -6.91 0.61 -2.42
CA LYS A 168 -7.68 0.84 -3.66
C LYS A 168 -8.62 2.04 -3.54
N ILE A 169 -9.17 2.30 -2.34
CA ILE A 169 -10.10 3.40 -2.10
C ILE A 169 -9.35 4.72 -1.95
N ALA A 170 -8.33 4.77 -1.10
CA ALA A 170 -7.59 5.98 -0.73
C ALA A 170 -6.42 6.28 -1.69
N GLY A 171 -5.88 5.25 -2.34
CA GLY A 171 -4.72 5.35 -3.20
C GLY A 171 -4.85 6.31 -4.38
N PRO A 172 -5.99 6.38 -5.10
CA PRO A 172 -6.20 7.37 -6.15
C PRO A 172 -6.13 8.83 -5.68
N LEU A 173 -6.21 9.07 -4.36
CA LEU A 173 -6.10 10.39 -3.73
C LEU A 173 -4.70 10.66 -3.17
N ALA A 174 -3.81 9.67 -3.16
CA ALA A 174 -2.47 9.74 -2.58
C ALA A 174 -1.42 10.04 -3.66
N ASP A 175 -0.36 10.77 -3.27
CA ASP A 175 0.81 10.98 -4.13
C ASP A 175 1.65 9.70 -4.22
N SER A 176 1.72 8.95 -3.12
CA SER A 176 2.38 7.65 -3.01
C SER A 176 1.87 6.92 -1.77
N GLY A 177 2.09 5.61 -1.67
CA GLY A 177 1.64 4.89 -0.48
C GLY A 177 2.24 3.50 -0.29
N VAL A 178 2.11 3.04 0.96
CA VAL A 178 2.57 1.72 1.39
C VAL A 178 1.47 1.05 2.20
N GLY A 179 1.08 -0.17 1.84
CA GLY A 179 0.34 -1.05 2.71
C GLY A 179 1.29 -2.01 3.44
N ILE A 180 0.99 -2.33 4.68
CA ILE A 180 1.72 -3.36 5.41
C ILE A 180 0.78 -4.43 5.93
N ASP A 181 1.24 -5.68 5.92
CA ASP A 181 0.54 -6.80 6.53
C ASP A 181 1.55 -7.84 7.02
N LEU A 182 1.24 -8.54 8.11
CA LEU A 182 2.09 -9.60 8.63
C LEU A 182 2.01 -10.87 7.78
N SER A 183 0.86 -11.11 7.15
CA SER A 183 0.61 -12.28 6.30
C SER A 183 1.18 -12.10 4.91
N LYS A 184 2.13 -12.97 4.54
CA LYS A 184 2.66 -13.02 3.17
C LYS A 184 1.58 -13.22 2.11
N LYS A 185 0.57 -14.03 2.43
CA LYS A 185 -0.51 -14.32 1.52
C LYS A 185 -1.36 -13.08 1.28
N MET A 186 -1.67 -12.30 2.33
CA MET A 186 -2.34 -11.02 2.22
C MET A 186 -1.53 -10.01 1.41
N VAL A 187 -0.22 -9.90 1.67
CA VAL A 187 0.68 -9.05 0.88
C VAL A 187 0.63 -9.42 -0.61
N MET A 188 0.60 -10.72 -0.94
CA MET A 188 0.48 -11.16 -2.33
C MET A 188 -0.88 -10.78 -2.94
N VAL A 189 -1.97 -10.99 -2.20
CA VAL A 189 -3.34 -10.60 -2.63
C VAL A 189 -3.41 -9.10 -2.89
N ALA A 190 -2.95 -8.29 -1.92
CA ALA A 190 -2.97 -6.83 -2.04
C ALA A 190 -2.12 -6.33 -3.23
N ARG A 191 -0.92 -6.89 -3.47
CA ARG A 191 -0.10 -6.55 -4.65
C ARG A 191 -0.82 -6.83 -5.97
N ASN A 192 -1.52 -7.96 -6.05
CA ASN A 192 -2.31 -8.28 -7.24
C ASN A 192 -3.46 -7.29 -7.41
N ALA A 193 -4.18 -6.98 -6.34
CA ALA A 193 -5.28 -6.02 -6.35
C ALA A 193 -4.84 -4.61 -6.78
N LEU A 194 -3.65 -4.15 -6.36
CA LEU A 194 -3.08 -2.87 -6.80
C LEU A 194 -2.66 -2.90 -8.27
N ALA A 195 -2.09 -4.03 -8.73
CA ALA A 195 -1.71 -4.18 -10.14
C ALA A 195 -2.92 -4.21 -11.08
N GLU A 196 -4.03 -4.84 -10.66
CA GLU A 196 -5.29 -4.85 -11.40
C GLU A 196 -5.97 -3.47 -11.42
N ALA A 197 -5.82 -2.70 -10.34
CA ALA A 197 -6.36 -1.35 -10.23
C ALA A 197 -5.47 -0.28 -10.90
N ASP A 198 -4.33 -0.67 -11.49
CA ASP A 198 -3.35 0.23 -12.12
C ASP A 198 -2.87 1.36 -11.19
N LEU A 199 -2.47 0.99 -9.97
CA LEU A 199 -1.96 1.89 -8.93
C LEU A 199 -0.46 1.68 -8.67
N PRO A 200 0.44 1.98 -9.63
CA PRO A 200 1.86 1.66 -9.54
C PRO A 200 2.62 2.51 -8.50
N HIS A 201 2.06 3.64 -8.07
CA HIS A 201 2.60 4.51 -7.02
C HIS A 201 2.37 3.97 -5.62
N LEU A 202 1.62 2.87 -5.49
CA LEU A 202 1.38 2.18 -4.22
C LEU A 202 2.17 0.88 -4.15
N THR A 203 2.58 0.50 -2.95
CA THR A 203 3.34 -0.71 -2.69
C THR A 203 2.79 -1.46 -1.49
N VAL A 204 3.10 -2.76 -1.36
CA VAL A 204 2.71 -3.54 -0.19
C VAL A 204 3.92 -4.31 0.33
N ARG A 205 4.13 -4.31 1.65
CA ARG A 205 5.27 -4.97 2.31
C ARG A 205 4.80 -5.89 3.43
N GLN A 206 5.56 -6.97 3.64
CA GLN A 206 5.38 -7.76 4.84
C GLN A 206 6.05 -7.07 6.02
N GLU A 207 5.26 -6.65 7.01
CA GLU A 207 5.77 -5.94 8.19
C GLU A 207 4.84 -6.11 9.40
N ASP A 208 5.42 -6.03 10.60
CA ASP A 208 4.68 -6.07 11.86
C ASP A 208 4.15 -4.66 12.20
N MET A 209 2.86 -4.54 12.43
CA MET A 209 2.19 -3.29 12.75
C MET A 209 2.61 -2.68 14.09
N TYR A 210 3.22 -3.46 14.99
CA TYR A 210 3.70 -2.99 16.29
C TYR A 210 5.17 -2.51 16.27
N GLN A 211 5.94 -2.86 15.23
CA GLN A 211 7.36 -2.54 15.09
C GLN A 211 7.70 -2.19 13.65
N MET A 212 7.09 -1.11 13.16
CA MET A 212 7.28 -0.68 11.78
C MET A 212 8.68 -0.07 11.57
N ARG A 213 9.36 -0.51 10.49
CA ARG A 213 10.71 -0.03 10.12
C ARG A 213 10.72 1.34 9.45
N PHE A 214 9.63 2.08 9.52
CA PHE A 214 9.55 3.43 9.00
C PHE A 214 10.11 4.43 10.00
N PRO A 215 10.76 5.51 9.51
CA PRO A 215 11.15 6.62 10.35
C PRO A 215 9.95 7.24 11.06
N ALA A 216 10.17 7.89 12.19
CA ALA A 216 9.14 8.75 12.78
C ALA A 216 8.83 9.92 11.82
N ARG A 217 7.57 10.38 11.83
CA ARG A 217 7.13 11.56 11.05
C ARG A 217 7.33 11.39 9.54
N HIS A 218 6.94 10.24 9.01
CA HIS A 218 7.17 9.88 7.61
C HIS A 218 5.92 10.03 6.73
N PHE A 219 4.74 9.71 7.25
CA PHE A 219 3.49 9.67 6.50
C PHE A 219 2.59 10.88 6.77
N ASP A 220 1.91 11.37 5.73
CA ASP A 220 0.91 12.43 5.83
C ASP A 220 -0.43 11.88 6.30
N THR A 221 -0.79 10.69 5.82
CA THR A 221 -2.02 9.98 6.17
C THR A 221 -1.71 8.55 6.55
N VAL A 222 -2.31 8.08 7.63
CA VAL A 222 -2.29 6.67 8.07
C VAL A 222 -3.73 6.15 8.12
N THR A 223 -3.96 4.92 7.67
CA THR A 223 -5.25 4.24 7.76
C THR A 223 -5.13 2.95 8.56
N ILE A 224 -6.14 2.65 9.36
CA ILE A 224 -6.34 1.40 10.10
C ILE A 224 -7.76 0.96 9.81
N ASP A 225 -7.94 -0.08 8.98
CA ASP A 225 -9.26 -0.58 8.59
C ASP A 225 -9.57 -1.91 9.29
N GLN A 226 -10.45 -1.86 10.27
CA GLN A 226 -11.06 -3.03 10.94
C GLN A 226 -10.07 -4.03 11.58
N VAL A 227 -8.89 -3.59 11.91
CA VAL A 227 -7.85 -4.45 12.51
C VAL A 227 -7.82 -4.38 14.04
N LEU A 228 -8.40 -3.34 14.64
CA LEU A 228 -8.30 -3.12 16.10
C LEU A 228 -8.86 -4.27 16.93
N TYR A 229 -9.84 -5.03 16.43
CA TYR A 229 -10.39 -6.21 17.15
C TYR A 229 -9.41 -7.36 17.23
N PHE A 230 -8.51 -7.45 16.25
CA PHE A 230 -7.52 -8.53 16.14
C PHE A 230 -6.20 -8.11 16.73
N ALA A 231 -6.06 -6.85 17.09
CA ALA A 231 -4.87 -6.31 17.71
C ALA A 231 -4.76 -6.85 19.14
N ALA A 232 -3.65 -7.51 19.46
CA ALA A 232 -3.37 -7.97 20.82
C ALA A 232 -3.24 -6.78 21.78
N ASP A 233 -2.80 -5.63 21.28
CA ASP A 233 -2.66 -4.36 22.00
C ASP A 233 -3.04 -3.19 21.08
N PRO A 234 -4.32 -2.77 21.04
CA PRO A 234 -4.78 -1.66 20.23
C PRO A 234 -4.12 -0.32 20.57
N ASP A 235 -3.82 -0.08 21.85
CA ASP A 235 -3.14 1.13 22.31
C ASP A 235 -1.71 1.23 21.75
N ALA A 236 -0.94 0.13 21.80
CA ALA A 236 0.39 0.06 21.22
C ALA A 236 0.36 0.27 19.70
N LEU A 237 -0.63 -0.29 19.00
CA LEU A 237 -0.82 -0.09 17.54
C LEU A 237 -1.06 1.39 17.23
N ILE A 238 -1.95 2.07 17.93
CA ILE A 238 -2.27 3.48 17.71
C ILE A 238 -1.04 4.37 18.03
N LYS A 239 -0.28 4.06 19.07
CA LYS A 239 0.98 4.77 19.38
C LYS A 239 2.02 4.61 18.27
N GLU A 240 2.17 3.40 17.72
CA GLU A 240 3.11 3.16 16.63
C GLU A 240 2.65 3.84 15.32
N ALA A 241 1.35 3.83 15.01
CA ALA A 241 0.76 4.61 13.92
C ALA A 241 1.02 6.11 14.10
N THR A 242 0.86 6.62 15.32
CA THR A 242 1.13 8.03 15.64
C THR A 242 2.62 8.39 15.53
N ARG A 243 3.53 7.46 15.87
CA ARG A 243 4.97 7.67 15.74
C ARG A 243 5.38 7.97 14.30
N VAL A 244 4.86 7.19 13.35
CA VAL A 244 5.19 7.34 11.93
C VAL A 244 4.46 8.48 11.24
N LEU A 245 3.41 9.01 11.85
CA LEU A 245 2.62 10.13 11.34
C LEU A 245 3.38 11.45 11.50
N LYS A 246 3.40 12.28 10.44
CA LYS A 246 3.96 13.64 10.47
C LYS A 246 3.22 14.54 11.46
N PRO A 247 3.81 15.66 11.93
CA PRO A 247 3.05 16.73 12.57
C PRO A 247 1.93 17.21 11.63
N HIS A 248 0.72 17.39 12.16
CA HIS A 248 -0.50 17.68 11.39
C HIS A 248 -0.93 16.57 10.41
N GLY A 249 -0.26 15.43 10.40
CA GLY A 249 -0.73 14.24 9.69
C GLY A 249 -1.98 13.68 10.35
N ARG A 250 -2.75 12.93 9.59
CA ARG A 250 -4.04 12.38 10.04
C ARG A 250 -4.05 10.87 10.08
N LEU A 251 -4.78 10.35 11.05
CA LEU A 251 -5.09 8.93 11.19
C LEU A 251 -6.59 8.73 10.95
N LEU A 252 -6.93 7.89 9.97
CA LEU A 252 -8.28 7.38 9.78
C LEU A 252 -8.38 5.98 10.39
N VAL A 253 -9.24 5.84 11.38
CA VAL A 253 -9.59 4.54 11.96
C VAL A 253 -10.99 4.17 11.49
N VAL A 254 -11.12 2.99 10.89
CA VAL A 254 -12.39 2.38 10.54
C VAL A 254 -12.60 1.18 11.45
N ALA A 255 -13.74 1.15 12.12
CA ALA A 255 -14.04 0.11 13.09
C ALA A 255 -15.53 -0.28 13.05
N PHE A 256 -15.80 -1.57 13.28
CA PHE A 256 -17.15 -2.00 13.63
C PHE A 256 -17.47 -1.56 15.06
N THR A 257 -18.62 -0.95 15.23
CA THR A 257 -19.12 -0.53 16.52
C THR A 257 -20.51 -1.13 16.74
N GLU A 258 -20.96 -1.18 18.00
CA GLU A 258 -22.30 -1.66 18.29
C GLU A 258 -23.34 -0.78 17.57
N ALA A 259 -24.22 -1.42 16.80
CA ALA A 259 -25.35 -0.70 16.21
C ALA A 259 -26.29 -0.21 17.31
N ALA A 260 -26.72 1.05 17.21
CA ALA A 260 -27.63 1.65 18.17
C ALA A 260 -28.97 0.89 18.37
N GLN A 261 -29.32 0.00 17.41
CA GLN A 261 -30.52 -0.82 17.40
C GLN A 261 -30.25 -2.32 17.56
N ALA A 262 -29.01 -2.72 17.87
CA ALA A 262 -28.67 -4.14 18.01
C ALA A 262 -29.45 -4.79 19.18
N LYS A 263 -30.14 -5.88 18.88
CA LYS A 263 -30.91 -6.64 19.89
C LYS A 263 -30.05 -7.58 20.75
N SER A 264 -28.79 -7.78 20.35
CA SER A 264 -27.81 -8.61 21.06
C SER A 264 -26.42 -8.01 20.84
N PRO A 265 -25.49 -8.08 21.82
CA PRO A 265 -24.13 -7.62 21.61
C PRO A 265 -23.49 -8.42 20.46
N PRO A 266 -22.79 -7.75 19.53
CA PRO A 266 -22.13 -8.43 18.43
C PRO A 266 -21.00 -9.32 18.96
N PRO A 267 -20.67 -10.41 18.25
CA PRO A 267 -19.55 -11.28 18.60
C PRO A 267 -18.19 -10.56 18.53
N VAL A 268 -18.16 -9.42 17.83
CA VAL A 268 -16.96 -8.59 17.63
C VAL A 268 -17.43 -7.14 17.63
N GLY A 269 -16.91 -6.32 18.51
CA GLY A 269 -17.19 -4.89 18.54
C GLY A 269 -16.23 -4.20 19.50
N ILE A 270 -15.76 -3.03 19.11
CA ILE A 270 -15.02 -2.15 19.99
C ILE A 270 -15.93 -0.99 20.33
N VAL A 271 -15.92 -0.59 21.60
CA VAL A 271 -16.66 0.58 22.04
C VAL A 271 -15.94 1.82 21.49
N ILE A 272 -16.68 2.68 20.80
CA ILE A 272 -16.11 3.89 20.16
C ILE A 272 -15.38 4.80 21.15
N SER A 273 -15.80 4.79 22.44
CA SER A 273 -15.13 5.53 23.51
C SER A 273 -13.72 5.02 23.80
N ASP A 274 -13.47 3.72 23.64
CA ASP A 274 -12.13 3.17 23.81
C ASP A 274 -11.21 3.60 22.67
N ILE A 275 -11.69 3.59 21.42
CA ILE A 275 -10.93 4.10 20.27
C ILE A 275 -10.58 5.58 20.50
N ARG A 276 -11.53 6.40 20.94
CA ARG A 276 -11.29 7.82 21.23
C ARG A 276 -10.25 8.01 22.32
N ARG A 277 -10.34 7.24 23.41
CA ARG A 277 -9.37 7.30 24.50
C ARG A 277 -7.95 6.94 24.00
N TRP A 278 -7.75 5.86 23.26
CA TRP A 278 -6.44 5.48 22.71
C TRP A 278 -5.87 6.53 21.78
N LEU A 279 -6.71 7.16 20.93
CA LEU A 279 -6.29 8.25 20.07
C LEU A 279 -5.81 9.47 20.87
N GLU A 280 -6.56 9.88 21.89
CA GLU A 280 -6.24 11.01 22.78
C GLU A 280 -4.97 10.74 23.59
N GLU A 281 -4.82 9.54 24.17
CA GLU A 281 -3.63 9.11 24.91
C GLU A 281 -2.38 9.06 24.02
N ALA A 282 -2.53 8.78 22.72
CA ALA A 282 -1.46 8.83 21.74
C ALA A 282 -1.14 10.25 21.22
N GLY A 283 -1.84 11.30 21.69
CA GLY A 283 -1.62 12.69 21.27
C GLY A 283 -2.32 13.07 19.96
N LEU A 284 -3.39 12.38 19.63
CA LEU A 284 -4.25 12.68 18.47
C LEU A 284 -5.54 13.37 18.95
N THR A 285 -6.04 14.31 18.14
CA THR A 285 -7.36 14.94 18.36
C THR A 285 -8.34 14.45 17.31
N VAL A 286 -9.46 13.85 17.72
CA VAL A 286 -10.51 13.44 16.79
C VAL A 286 -11.20 14.68 16.20
N THR A 287 -11.09 14.84 14.89
CA THR A 287 -11.61 16.01 14.15
C THR A 287 -12.94 15.73 13.46
N ALA A 288 -13.19 14.47 13.09
CA ALA A 288 -14.44 14.05 12.49
C ALA A 288 -14.81 12.62 12.90
N THR A 289 -16.10 12.35 12.92
CA THR A 289 -16.63 10.99 13.12
C THR A 289 -17.84 10.84 12.23
N ASP A 290 -17.83 9.80 11.39
CA ASP A 290 -18.98 9.40 10.59
C ASP A 290 -19.37 7.97 10.97
N VAL A 291 -20.67 7.67 10.87
CA VAL A 291 -21.21 6.35 11.21
C VAL A 291 -22.10 5.88 10.07
N LEU A 292 -21.71 4.78 9.47
CA LEU A 292 -22.50 4.08 8.47
C LEU A 292 -23.35 3.02 9.20
N PRO A 293 -24.66 3.22 9.31
CA PRO A 293 -25.52 2.29 10.02
C PRO A 293 -25.60 0.96 9.28
N GLY A 294 -25.52 -0.12 10.03
CA GLY A 294 -25.73 -1.50 9.60
C GLY A 294 -26.81 -2.21 10.39
N ASP A 295 -27.21 -3.38 9.93
CA ASP A 295 -28.27 -4.16 10.57
C ASP A 295 -27.84 -4.78 11.92
N VAL A 296 -26.58 -5.11 12.06
CA VAL A 296 -26.00 -5.79 13.24
C VAL A 296 -24.88 -4.96 13.86
N LEU A 297 -24.02 -4.39 13.02
CA LEU A 297 -22.87 -3.56 13.38
C LEU A 297 -22.90 -2.29 12.57
N ASP A 298 -22.65 -1.16 13.21
CA ASP A 298 -22.34 0.08 12.52
C ASP A 298 -20.88 0.11 12.12
N ILE A 299 -20.54 0.82 11.03
CA ILE A 299 -19.17 1.12 10.67
C ILE A 299 -18.88 2.55 11.08
N SER A 300 -17.98 2.74 12.02
CA SER A 300 -17.54 4.06 12.46
C SER A 300 -16.21 4.44 11.81
N LEU A 301 -16.18 5.63 11.22
CA LEU A 301 -14.99 6.26 10.65
C LEU A 301 -14.58 7.40 11.58
N LEU A 302 -13.40 7.31 12.17
CA LEU A 302 -12.85 8.36 13.02
C LEU A 302 -11.61 8.96 12.35
N VAL A 303 -11.68 10.25 12.01
CA VAL A 303 -10.53 11.02 11.55
C VAL A 303 -9.93 11.75 12.74
N SER A 304 -8.63 11.60 12.93
CA SER A 304 -7.90 12.31 13.96
C SER A 304 -6.64 12.95 13.41
N GLU A 305 -6.23 14.08 13.96
CA GLU A 305 -5.02 14.82 13.60
C GLU A 305 -3.99 14.76 14.72
N LYS A 306 -2.72 14.64 14.33
CA LYS A 306 -1.61 14.66 15.27
C LYS A 306 -1.36 16.08 15.76
N ASN A 307 -1.45 16.25 17.07
CA ASN A 307 -1.19 17.53 17.71
C ASN A 307 0.22 18.04 17.46
N LYS A 308 0.39 19.38 17.47
CA LYS A 308 1.74 19.96 17.56
C LYS A 308 2.41 19.48 18.84
N GLU A 309 3.58 18.86 18.72
CA GLU A 309 4.42 18.69 19.90
C GLU A 309 4.67 20.09 20.48
N ARG A 310 4.35 20.27 21.75
CA ARG A 310 4.83 21.43 22.50
C ARG A 310 6.33 21.32 22.53
N ALA A 311 7.02 22.29 21.89
CA ALA A 311 8.47 22.43 21.85
C ALA A 311 9.04 22.53 23.28
#